data_02edee14d41716e11da7a03d4a77002f
#
_entry.id   02edee14d41716e11da7a03d4a77002f
#
_cell.length_a   1.000
_cell.length_b   1.000
_cell.length_c   1.000
_cell.angle_alpha   90.00
_cell.angle_beta   90.00
_cell.angle_gamma   90.00
#
_symmetry.space_group_name_H-M   'P 1'
#
loop_
_entity.id
_entity.type
_entity.pdbx_description
1 polymer ?
#
loop_
_entity_poly.entity_id
_entity_poly.type
_entity_poly.pdbx_seq_one_letter_code
_entity_poly.pdbx_strand_id
1 'polypeptide(L)'
;REIIAEKNPDLKDKEDVAQKVGIGAIIFNDLYNQRIKDVTFTWEKIHSFDGETGPYVQYTYARAASVLRKTGITEVGEIDPSLVTDETSVALLKEIERFPEVIKVAADRLEPSVISRYVMGVAQSFNRFYHENQCNVEDQKLKEARVKIVILAKQVIKDGLDLLGIQCPEQM
;
A
#
# COMPACT_ATOMS: atom_id res chain seq x y z
N ARG A 1 6.81 19.11 -2.67
CA ARG A 1 6.05 20.23 -2.03
C ARG A 1 5.01 20.79 -2.98
N GLU A 2 5.38 21.20 -4.19
CA GLU A 2 4.48 21.80 -5.19
C GLU A 2 3.28 20.90 -5.48
N ILE A 3 3.50 19.60 -5.74
CA ILE A 3 2.44 18.61 -6.00
C ILE A 3 1.45 18.49 -4.81
N ILE A 4 1.96 18.53 -3.57
CA ILE A 4 1.10 18.49 -2.38
C ILE A 4 0.29 19.77 -2.24
N ALA A 5 0.92 20.93 -2.49
CA ALA A 5 0.24 22.21 -2.42
C ALA A 5 -0.89 22.33 -3.46
N GLU A 6 -0.70 21.72 -4.64
CA GLU A 6 -1.70 21.70 -5.72
C GLU A 6 -2.84 20.71 -5.44
N LYS A 7 -2.49 19.45 -5.05
CA LYS A 7 -3.48 18.37 -4.94
C LYS A 7 -4.20 18.32 -3.59
N ASN A 8 -3.54 18.75 -2.51
CA ASN A 8 -4.11 18.76 -1.16
C ASN A 8 -3.66 19.99 -0.37
N PRO A 9 -4.20 21.18 -0.70
CA PRO A 9 -3.80 22.45 -0.07
C PRO A 9 -4.08 22.49 1.44
N ASP A 10 -5.03 21.71 1.94
CA ASP A 10 -5.43 21.69 3.36
C ASP A 10 -4.71 20.62 4.18
N LEU A 11 -3.78 19.86 3.56
CA LEU A 11 -3.03 18.84 4.27
C LEU A 11 -2.22 19.46 5.41
N LYS A 12 -2.40 18.95 6.61
CA LYS A 12 -1.54 19.27 7.76
C LYS A 12 -0.18 18.58 7.58
N ASP A 13 0.87 19.20 8.10
CA ASP A 13 2.22 18.64 8.08
C ASP A 13 2.79 18.35 6.67
N LYS A 14 2.48 19.23 5.70
CA LYS A 14 2.95 19.11 4.29
C LYS A 14 4.43 18.83 4.16
N GLU A 15 5.24 19.40 5.04
CA GLU A 15 6.69 19.24 5.03
C GLU A 15 7.10 17.81 5.38
N ASP A 16 6.53 17.23 6.43
CA ASP A 16 6.78 15.85 6.85
C ASP A 16 6.34 14.86 5.76
N VAL A 17 5.14 15.08 5.20
CA VAL A 17 4.63 14.24 4.10
C VAL A 17 5.52 14.36 2.86
N ALA A 18 5.94 15.57 2.49
CA ALA A 18 6.82 15.79 1.33
C ALA A 18 8.17 15.07 1.51
N GLN A 19 8.73 15.11 2.71
CA GLN A 19 9.97 14.41 3.04
C GLN A 19 9.80 12.89 2.96
N LYS A 20 8.76 12.33 3.57
CA LYS A 20 8.47 10.89 3.55
C LYS A 20 8.27 10.37 2.12
N VAL A 21 7.51 11.12 1.31
CA VAL A 21 7.22 10.74 -0.07
C VAL A 21 8.46 10.89 -0.96
N GLY A 22 9.20 11.98 -0.81
CA GLY A 22 10.41 12.22 -1.61
C GLY A 22 11.52 11.20 -1.33
N ILE A 23 11.80 10.93 -0.06
CA ILE A 23 12.79 9.92 0.34
C ILE A 23 12.31 8.52 -0.06
N GLY A 24 11.03 8.20 0.19
CA GLY A 24 10.42 6.93 -0.18
C GLY A 24 10.49 6.66 -1.68
N ALA A 25 10.29 7.68 -2.52
CA ALA A 25 10.40 7.57 -3.97
C ALA A 25 11.79 7.13 -4.42
N ILE A 26 12.85 7.70 -3.85
CA ILE A 26 14.25 7.36 -4.17
C ILE A 26 14.57 5.94 -3.70
N ILE A 27 14.32 5.64 -2.42
CA ILE A 27 14.63 4.33 -1.85
C ILE A 27 13.88 3.22 -2.60
N PHE A 28 12.58 3.43 -2.88
CA PHE A 28 11.78 2.44 -3.58
C PHE A 28 12.31 2.19 -5.01
N ASN A 29 12.65 3.25 -5.74
CA ASN A 29 13.21 3.10 -7.09
C ASN A 29 14.50 2.28 -7.10
N ASP A 30 15.39 2.51 -6.14
CA ASP A 30 16.64 1.75 -6.02
C ASP A 30 16.37 0.29 -5.65
N LEU A 31 15.53 0.04 -4.63
CA LEU A 31 15.25 -1.30 -4.12
C LEU A 31 14.23 -2.09 -4.97
N TYR A 32 13.52 -1.47 -5.91
CA TYR A 32 12.62 -2.15 -6.83
C TYR A 32 13.38 -2.92 -7.92
N ASN A 33 14.58 -2.46 -8.22
CA ASN A 33 15.44 -3.08 -9.21
C ASN A 33 16.39 -4.09 -8.55
N GLN A 34 16.74 -5.13 -9.32
CA GLN A 34 17.78 -6.05 -8.87
C GLN A 34 19.12 -5.31 -8.85
N ARG A 35 19.92 -5.50 -7.80
CA ARG A 35 21.21 -4.82 -7.57
C ARG A 35 22.25 -4.96 -8.68
N ILE A 36 22.07 -5.94 -9.58
CA ILE A 36 22.95 -6.18 -10.71
C ILE A 36 22.55 -5.46 -12.00
N LYS A 37 21.39 -4.78 -11.99
CA LYS A 37 20.85 -4.09 -13.17
C LYS A 37 21.16 -2.60 -13.12
N ASP A 38 21.53 -2.06 -14.26
CA ASP A 38 21.59 -0.62 -14.44
C ASP A 38 20.19 -0.01 -14.36
N VAL A 39 20.07 1.12 -13.67
CA VAL A 39 18.80 1.83 -13.48
C VAL A 39 18.92 3.22 -14.06
N THR A 40 18.01 3.56 -14.96
CA THR A 40 17.88 4.94 -15.44
C THR A 40 17.04 5.73 -14.45
N PHE A 41 17.66 6.72 -13.81
CA PHE A 41 17.02 7.61 -12.87
C PHE A 41 16.49 8.85 -13.59
N THR A 42 15.20 9.16 -13.42
CA THR A 42 14.59 10.43 -13.81
C THR A 42 13.61 10.89 -12.73
N TRP A 43 13.62 12.19 -12.42
CA TRP A 43 12.75 12.76 -11.40
C TRP A 43 11.26 12.55 -11.72
N GLU A 44 10.88 12.70 -12.97
CA GLU A 44 9.50 12.54 -13.43
C GLU A 44 8.98 11.13 -13.14
N LYS A 45 9.81 10.13 -13.40
CA LYS A 45 9.43 8.73 -13.20
C LYS A 45 9.26 8.38 -11.72
N ILE A 46 10.23 8.76 -10.87
CA ILE A 46 10.22 8.34 -9.46
C ILE A 46 9.16 9.04 -8.62
N HIS A 47 8.75 10.27 -9.00
CA HIS A 47 7.71 11.03 -8.30
C HIS A 47 6.30 10.77 -8.84
N SER A 48 6.15 9.94 -9.86
CA SER A 48 4.83 9.59 -10.39
C SER A 48 3.99 8.84 -9.35
N PHE A 49 2.71 9.20 -9.27
CA PHE A 49 1.71 8.44 -8.52
C PHE A 49 1.08 7.34 -9.35
N ASP A 50 1.53 7.16 -10.58
CA ASP A 50 1.13 6.10 -11.49
C ASP A 50 2.32 5.18 -11.78
N GLY A 51 2.02 3.91 -12.02
CA GLY A 51 3.04 2.90 -12.33
C GLY A 51 3.71 2.30 -11.09
N GLU A 52 4.91 1.76 -11.29
CA GLU A 52 5.63 0.98 -10.27
C GLU A 52 6.57 1.88 -9.45
N THR A 53 5.98 2.72 -8.59
CA THR A 53 6.70 3.76 -7.82
C THR A 53 6.43 3.68 -6.32
N GLY A 54 7.35 4.22 -5.51
CA GLY A 54 7.17 4.36 -4.07
C GLY A 54 5.94 5.22 -3.72
N PRO A 55 5.77 6.41 -4.32
CA PRO A 55 4.58 7.25 -4.11
C PRO A 55 3.26 6.54 -4.40
N TYR A 56 3.19 5.66 -5.41
CA TYR A 56 2.00 4.86 -5.68
C TYR A 56 1.64 3.95 -4.49
N VAL A 57 2.62 3.25 -3.92
CA VAL A 57 2.41 2.36 -2.78
C VAL A 57 2.04 3.15 -1.52
N GLN A 58 2.75 4.26 -1.25
CA GLN A 58 2.46 5.15 -0.13
C GLN A 58 1.06 5.77 -0.23
N TYR A 59 0.65 6.19 -1.43
CA TYR A 59 -0.70 6.69 -1.67
C TYR A 59 -1.77 5.60 -1.45
N THR A 60 -1.48 4.36 -1.85
CA THR A 60 -2.37 3.22 -1.58
C THR A 60 -2.54 2.98 -0.08
N TYR A 61 -1.47 3.07 0.70
CA TYR A 61 -1.52 3.04 2.16
C TYR A 61 -2.40 4.16 2.74
N ALA A 62 -2.19 5.40 2.31
CA ALA A 62 -2.99 6.56 2.76
C ALA A 62 -4.46 6.42 2.38
N ARG A 63 -4.77 5.81 1.21
CA ARG A 63 -6.12 5.46 0.77
C ARG A 63 -6.76 4.44 1.71
N ALA A 64 -6.06 3.37 2.06
CA ALA A 64 -6.54 2.39 3.03
C ALA A 64 -6.81 3.05 4.40
N ALA A 65 -5.91 3.91 4.87
CA ALA A 65 -6.12 4.69 6.08
C ALA A 65 -7.36 5.61 6.00
N SER A 66 -7.62 6.21 4.85
CA SER A 66 -8.82 7.02 4.61
C SER A 66 -10.11 6.20 4.68
N VAL A 67 -10.11 4.96 4.17
CA VAL A 67 -11.26 4.04 4.31
C VAL A 67 -11.55 3.78 5.78
N LEU A 68 -10.54 3.47 6.58
CA LEU A 68 -10.71 3.22 8.02
C LEU A 68 -11.27 4.45 8.76
N ARG A 69 -10.74 5.64 8.46
CA ARG A 69 -11.29 6.89 9.04
C ARG A 69 -12.75 7.12 8.66
N LYS A 70 -13.13 6.89 7.40
CA LYS A 70 -14.50 7.08 6.91
C LYS A 70 -15.49 6.07 7.45
N THR A 71 -15.07 4.84 7.68
CA THR A 71 -15.92 3.78 8.24
C THR A 71 -16.02 3.85 9.75
N GLY A 72 -15.08 4.52 10.43
CA GLY A 72 -14.98 4.59 11.89
C GLY A 72 -14.59 3.27 12.55
N ILE A 73 -14.20 2.24 11.76
CA ILE A 73 -13.84 0.91 12.26
C ILE A 73 -12.32 0.79 12.21
N THR A 74 -11.73 0.53 13.36
CA THR A 74 -10.26 0.36 13.50
C THR A 74 -9.86 -1.08 13.78
N GLU A 75 -10.78 -1.87 14.33
CA GLU A 75 -10.57 -3.28 14.65
C GLU A 75 -11.81 -4.08 14.27
N VAL A 76 -11.57 -5.28 13.76
CA VAL A 76 -12.61 -6.25 13.39
C VAL A 76 -12.21 -7.62 13.92
N GLY A 77 -13.09 -8.29 14.63
CA GLY A 77 -12.94 -9.66 15.12
C GLY A 77 -13.00 -10.71 14.00
N GLU A 78 -13.57 -11.86 14.29
CA GLU A 78 -13.86 -12.88 13.30
C GLU A 78 -14.95 -12.40 12.33
N ILE A 79 -14.82 -12.76 11.08
CA ILE A 79 -15.79 -12.45 10.02
C ILE A 79 -16.30 -13.74 9.40
N ASP A 80 -17.50 -13.68 8.82
CA ASP A 80 -18.00 -14.76 7.98
C ASP A 80 -17.31 -14.73 6.61
N PRO A 81 -16.49 -15.75 6.26
CA PRO A 81 -15.78 -15.78 4.99
C PRO A 81 -16.68 -15.78 3.76
N SER A 82 -17.95 -16.20 3.89
CA SER A 82 -18.91 -16.21 2.78
C SER A 82 -19.25 -14.80 2.25
N LEU A 83 -18.97 -13.75 3.04
CA LEU A 83 -19.22 -12.35 2.69
C LEU A 83 -18.15 -11.73 1.78
N VAL A 84 -17.02 -12.42 1.58
CA VAL A 84 -15.84 -11.91 0.84
C VAL A 84 -15.32 -12.93 -0.17
N THR A 85 -16.23 -13.52 -0.93
CA THR A 85 -15.95 -14.57 -1.93
C THR A 85 -15.80 -14.04 -3.35
N ASP A 86 -15.95 -12.73 -3.56
CA ASP A 86 -15.72 -12.11 -4.87
C ASP A 86 -14.24 -12.22 -5.29
N GLU A 87 -14.02 -12.16 -6.60
CA GLU A 87 -12.70 -12.41 -7.20
C GLU A 87 -11.62 -11.49 -6.64
N THR A 88 -11.92 -10.21 -6.46
CA THR A 88 -10.93 -9.22 -6.00
C THR A 88 -10.61 -9.34 -4.53
N SER A 89 -11.60 -9.67 -3.68
CA SER A 89 -11.37 -9.98 -2.27
C SER A 89 -10.49 -11.20 -2.10
N VAL A 90 -10.80 -12.29 -2.82
CA VAL A 90 -10.01 -13.54 -2.77
C VAL A 90 -8.60 -13.33 -3.31
N ALA A 91 -8.44 -12.60 -4.41
CA ALA A 91 -7.12 -12.29 -4.98
C ALA A 91 -6.25 -11.51 -3.99
N LEU A 92 -6.80 -10.48 -3.35
CA LEU A 92 -6.07 -9.67 -2.36
C LEU A 92 -5.70 -10.49 -1.12
N LEU A 93 -6.61 -11.32 -0.61
CA LEU A 93 -6.32 -12.18 0.55
C LEU A 93 -5.20 -13.18 0.26
N LYS A 94 -5.17 -13.77 -0.94
CA LYS A 94 -4.07 -14.66 -1.37
C LYS A 94 -2.73 -13.93 -1.45
N GLU A 95 -2.72 -12.68 -1.93
CA GLU A 95 -1.48 -11.88 -1.90
C GLU A 95 -1.02 -11.59 -0.47
N ILE A 96 -1.94 -11.23 0.44
CA ILE A 96 -1.63 -10.95 1.84
C ILE A 96 -1.04 -12.19 2.54
N GLU A 97 -1.62 -13.37 2.31
CA GLU A 97 -1.19 -14.64 2.90
C GLU A 97 0.27 -14.98 2.57
N ARG A 98 0.77 -14.57 1.41
CA ARG A 98 2.14 -14.84 0.95
C ARG A 98 3.22 -14.05 1.68
N PHE A 99 2.87 -13.04 2.47
CA PHE A 99 3.85 -12.11 3.06
C PHE A 99 4.98 -12.80 3.84
N PRO A 100 4.73 -13.76 4.77
CA PRO A 100 5.79 -14.42 5.50
C PRO A 100 6.79 -15.18 4.61
N GLU A 101 6.29 -15.84 3.56
CA GLU A 101 7.15 -16.57 2.62
C GLU A 101 7.97 -15.61 1.75
N VAL A 102 7.41 -14.47 1.36
CA VAL A 102 8.12 -13.42 0.62
C VAL A 102 9.31 -12.88 1.41
N ILE A 103 9.13 -12.62 2.71
CA ILE A 103 10.22 -12.16 3.60
C ILE A 103 11.33 -13.21 3.63
N LYS A 104 11.00 -14.47 3.80
CA LYS A 104 11.97 -15.56 3.83
C LYS A 104 12.75 -15.65 2.52
N VAL A 105 12.04 -15.60 1.38
CA VAL A 105 12.69 -15.63 0.05
C VAL A 105 13.61 -14.42 -0.14
N ALA A 106 13.20 -13.23 0.29
CA ALA A 106 14.03 -12.03 0.19
C ALA A 106 15.31 -12.15 1.04
N ALA A 107 15.19 -12.70 2.25
CA ALA A 107 16.31 -12.93 3.16
C ALA A 107 17.28 -13.99 2.61
N ASP A 108 16.77 -15.14 2.15
CA ASP A 108 17.58 -16.23 1.59
C ASP A 108 18.37 -15.78 0.35
N ARG A 109 17.76 -14.91 -0.47
CA ARG A 109 18.39 -14.37 -1.69
C ARG A 109 19.22 -13.12 -1.45
N LEU A 110 19.15 -12.51 -0.27
CA LEU A 110 19.71 -11.18 0.04
C LEU A 110 19.27 -10.14 -1.01
N GLU A 111 17.98 -10.17 -1.40
CA GLU A 111 17.44 -9.41 -2.53
C GLU A 111 16.21 -8.58 -2.13
N PRO A 112 16.37 -7.30 -1.75
CA PRO A 112 15.27 -6.43 -1.33
C PRO A 112 14.20 -6.23 -2.41
N SER A 113 14.55 -6.37 -3.69
CA SER A 113 13.59 -6.21 -4.80
C SER A 113 12.45 -7.24 -4.78
N VAL A 114 12.62 -8.33 -4.04
CA VAL A 114 11.54 -9.30 -3.78
C VAL A 114 10.43 -8.67 -2.95
N ILE A 115 10.79 -7.90 -1.90
CA ILE A 115 9.83 -7.21 -1.03
C ILE A 115 9.17 -6.05 -1.78
N SER A 116 9.95 -5.19 -2.45
CA SER A 116 9.41 -4.02 -3.13
C SER A 116 8.44 -4.38 -4.26
N ARG A 117 8.72 -5.44 -5.02
CA ARG A 117 7.78 -5.96 -6.04
C ARG A 117 6.54 -6.58 -5.42
N TYR A 118 6.70 -7.26 -4.30
CA TYR A 118 5.57 -7.84 -3.60
C TYR A 118 4.61 -6.77 -3.06
N VAL A 119 5.10 -5.74 -2.36
CA VAL A 119 4.24 -4.67 -1.86
C VAL A 119 3.57 -3.89 -2.99
N MET A 120 4.23 -3.76 -4.14
CA MET A 120 3.61 -3.23 -5.35
C MET A 120 2.43 -4.10 -5.80
N GLY A 121 2.59 -5.42 -5.85
CA GLY A 121 1.51 -6.36 -6.18
C GLY A 121 0.33 -6.27 -5.22
N VAL A 122 0.60 -6.20 -3.90
CA VAL A 122 -0.43 -5.99 -2.87
C VAL A 122 -1.15 -4.66 -3.09
N ALA A 123 -0.43 -3.57 -3.38
CA ALA A 123 -1.01 -2.25 -3.63
C ALA A 123 -1.91 -2.26 -4.88
N GLN A 124 -1.49 -2.91 -5.96
CA GLN A 124 -2.29 -3.06 -7.17
C GLN A 124 -3.55 -3.90 -6.92
N SER A 125 -3.42 -5.01 -6.21
CA SER A 125 -4.54 -5.89 -5.85
C SER A 125 -5.53 -5.16 -4.92
N PHE A 126 -5.03 -4.40 -3.94
CA PHE A 126 -5.87 -3.56 -3.07
C PHE A 126 -6.63 -2.49 -3.87
N ASN A 127 -5.99 -1.83 -4.83
CA ASN A 127 -6.67 -0.81 -5.63
C ASN A 127 -7.78 -1.40 -6.51
N ARG A 128 -7.64 -2.63 -7.03
CA ARG A 128 -8.73 -3.35 -7.71
C ARG A 128 -9.88 -3.66 -6.75
N PHE A 129 -9.56 -4.25 -5.60
CA PHE A 129 -10.54 -4.51 -4.55
C PHE A 129 -11.30 -3.24 -4.16
N TYR A 130 -10.59 -2.14 -3.91
CA TYR A 130 -11.19 -0.86 -3.50
C TYR A 130 -12.12 -0.28 -4.58
N HIS A 131 -11.79 -0.47 -5.84
CA HIS A 131 -12.59 0.01 -6.96
C HIS A 131 -13.91 -0.76 -7.10
N GLU A 132 -13.88 -2.08 -6.91
CA GLU A 132 -15.02 -2.96 -7.10
C GLU A 132 -15.86 -3.14 -5.83
N ASN A 133 -15.28 -2.93 -4.64
CA ASN A 133 -15.91 -3.18 -3.36
C ASN A 133 -16.08 -1.91 -2.53
N GLN A 134 -17.30 -1.39 -2.48
CA GLN A 134 -17.63 -0.29 -1.59
C GLN A 134 -17.56 -0.77 -0.12
N CYS A 135 -16.60 -0.23 0.68
CA CYS A 135 -16.42 -0.63 2.07
C CYS A 135 -17.45 -0.02 3.02
N ASN A 136 -17.96 1.18 2.71
CA ASN A 136 -18.95 1.84 3.56
C ASN A 136 -20.37 1.54 3.06
N VAL A 137 -20.88 0.36 3.40
CA VAL A 137 -22.22 -0.13 3.05
C VAL A 137 -23.13 -0.16 4.29
N GLU A 138 -24.46 -0.29 4.09
CA GLU A 138 -25.44 -0.34 5.18
C GLU A 138 -25.38 -1.67 5.93
N ASP A 139 -25.12 -2.79 5.25
CA ASP A 139 -24.94 -4.10 5.87
C ASP A 139 -23.68 -4.10 6.75
N GLN A 140 -23.88 -4.12 8.04
CA GLN A 140 -22.81 -4.03 9.03
C GLN A 140 -21.83 -5.22 8.94
N LYS A 141 -22.32 -6.43 8.71
CA LYS A 141 -21.48 -7.63 8.62
C LYS A 141 -20.58 -7.58 7.37
N LEU A 142 -21.16 -7.20 6.24
CA LEU A 142 -20.41 -7.02 4.99
C LEU A 142 -19.39 -5.87 5.10
N LYS A 143 -19.79 -4.76 5.74
CA LYS A 143 -18.89 -3.64 6.05
C LYS A 143 -17.69 -4.09 6.86
N GLU A 144 -17.92 -4.79 7.97
CA GLU A 144 -16.84 -5.31 8.83
C GLU A 144 -15.94 -6.29 8.08
N ALA A 145 -16.51 -7.20 7.28
CA ALA A 145 -15.75 -8.15 6.49
C ALA A 145 -14.81 -7.45 5.48
N ARG A 146 -15.32 -6.46 4.74
CA ARG A 146 -14.53 -5.66 3.80
C ARG A 146 -13.47 -4.81 4.50
N VAL A 147 -13.84 -4.19 5.62
CA VAL A 147 -12.90 -3.38 6.43
C VAL A 147 -11.79 -4.25 7.01
N LYS A 148 -12.06 -5.50 7.37
CA LYS A 148 -11.01 -6.45 7.79
C LYS A 148 -9.94 -6.64 6.72
N ILE A 149 -10.35 -6.80 5.46
CA ILE A 149 -9.41 -6.90 4.32
C ILE A 149 -8.58 -5.63 4.18
N VAL A 150 -9.21 -4.44 4.32
CA VAL A 150 -8.50 -3.15 4.27
C VAL A 150 -7.45 -3.04 5.38
N ILE A 151 -7.78 -3.45 6.62
CA ILE A 151 -6.85 -3.45 7.76
C ILE A 151 -5.64 -4.34 7.45
N LEU A 152 -5.88 -5.57 6.98
CA LEU A 152 -4.81 -6.52 6.65
C LEU A 152 -3.92 -6.01 5.52
N ALA A 153 -4.50 -5.49 4.44
CA ALA A 153 -3.75 -4.94 3.32
C ALA A 153 -2.90 -3.72 3.75
N LYS A 154 -3.50 -2.80 4.54
CA LYS A 154 -2.79 -1.63 5.09
C LYS A 154 -1.59 -2.08 5.92
N GLN A 155 -1.77 -3.09 6.79
CA GLN A 155 -0.70 -3.61 7.64
C GLN A 155 0.44 -4.21 6.82
N VAL A 156 0.12 -5.08 5.84
CA VAL A 156 1.14 -5.72 5.00
C VAL A 156 1.92 -4.71 4.16
N ILE A 157 1.24 -3.69 3.59
CA ILE A 157 1.91 -2.61 2.87
C ILE A 157 2.87 -1.86 3.81
N LYS A 158 2.40 -1.52 5.03
CA LYS A 158 3.23 -0.84 6.02
C LYS A 158 4.46 -1.65 6.39
N ASP A 159 4.27 -2.91 6.77
CA ASP A 159 5.36 -3.77 7.23
C ASP A 159 6.38 -3.99 6.10
N GLY A 160 5.91 -4.19 4.87
CA GLY A 160 6.79 -4.32 3.71
C GLY A 160 7.57 -3.05 3.40
N LEU A 161 6.96 -1.86 3.50
CA LEU A 161 7.65 -0.59 3.33
C LEU A 161 8.61 -0.30 4.49
N ASP A 162 8.26 -0.63 5.73
CA ASP A 162 9.13 -0.49 6.90
C ASP A 162 10.40 -1.36 6.76
N LEU A 163 10.29 -2.59 6.24
CA LEU A 163 11.44 -3.46 5.91
C LEU A 163 12.38 -2.84 4.87
N LEU A 164 11.86 -1.98 4.01
CA LEU A 164 12.64 -1.23 3.01
C LEU A 164 13.15 0.12 3.55
N GLY A 165 12.84 0.47 4.81
CA GLY A 165 13.19 1.76 5.41
C GLY A 165 12.35 2.94 4.88
N ILE A 166 11.17 2.67 4.33
CA ILE A 166 10.27 3.67 3.74
C ILE A 166 9.11 3.97 4.69
N GLN A 167 8.96 5.22 5.07
CA GLN A 167 7.87 5.67 5.94
C GLN A 167 6.56 5.85 5.17
N CYS A 168 5.44 5.53 5.84
CA CYS A 168 4.09 5.65 5.29
C CYS A 168 3.34 6.83 5.91
N PRO A 169 2.98 7.89 5.16
CA PRO A 169 2.11 8.93 5.66
C PRO A 169 0.66 8.44 5.72
N GLU A 170 -0.04 8.72 6.82
CA GLU A 170 -1.47 8.37 6.98
C GLU A 170 -2.40 9.20 6.07
N GLN A 171 -1.91 10.34 5.57
CA GLN A 171 -2.61 11.23 4.65
C GLN A 171 -1.64 11.78 3.60
N MET A 172 -2.13 11.90 2.40
CA MET A 172 -1.39 12.47 1.27
C MET A 172 -2.29 13.41 0.46
#